data_704676fff572ab3e75a167853fa91049
#
_entry.id   704676fff572ab3e75a167853fa91049
#
_cell.length_a   1.000
_cell.length_b   1.000
_cell.length_c   1.000
_cell.angle_alpha   90.00
_cell.angle_beta   90.00
_cell.angle_gamma   90.00
#
_symmetry.space_group_name_H-M   'P 1'
#
loop_
_entity.id
_entity.type
_entity.pdbx_description
1 polymer ?
#
loop_
_entity_poly.entity_id
_entity_poly.type
_entity_poly.pdbx_seq_one_letter_code
_entity_poly.pdbx_strand_id
1 'polypeptide(L)'
;MPTFDWIVVGNGLTGAALSYELARQGLSVLLLERSAQPENATRFSYGGVPHWSGTSDILKQLYHETRQRYAALSEETGISPGYRELDLLLTVEPDQEPAALAARYGDAETPPTPISSTAAVEIEPLLCPTAIAGALTVKHGHADPTAVVNAYNQGLQALGGQIIIAPVTGLVRMGDRITGVTTPTQAYAAGQVAVAAGALTRDLIKAAGVPVPVYFSHAELIETPPLDLTLRSLIMPADLTRSAIESESTDQSTNNLWNQPGHEIRPPMLDPGCVQLSDGRLRIGQISRINTALELELDAQQGEQRLRDGITPLLPALIDVPGKWQSCRVAFSQDGLPLAGPVPDVEGGYVFSGFTSPFGLVPAAAVHFAQVAIGKSSTIMKALSFDRL
;
A
#
# COMPACT_ATOMS: atom_id res chain seq x y z
N MET A 1 -8.95 33.16 6.81
CA MET A 1 -8.50 32.01 6.00
C MET A 1 -9.71 31.12 5.81
N PRO A 2 -9.92 30.49 4.65
CA PRO A 2 -10.97 29.51 4.51
C PRO A 2 -10.70 28.37 5.51
N THR A 3 -11.72 27.93 6.20
CA THR A 3 -11.66 26.83 7.15
C THR A 3 -12.31 25.63 6.50
N PHE A 4 -11.60 24.50 6.44
CA PHE A 4 -12.11 23.24 5.93
C PHE A 4 -12.69 22.40 7.08
N ASP A 5 -13.65 21.52 6.78
CA ASP A 5 -14.06 20.51 7.76
C ASP A 5 -12.92 19.54 8.00
N TRP A 6 -12.24 19.13 6.90
CA TRP A 6 -11.11 18.20 6.94
C TRP A 6 -9.90 18.70 6.13
N ILE A 7 -8.73 18.51 6.70
CA ILE A 7 -7.48 18.47 5.96
C ILE A 7 -6.98 17.03 5.95
N VAL A 8 -6.62 16.54 4.77
CA VAL A 8 -5.96 15.24 4.58
C VAL A 8 -4.53 15.47 4.13
N VAL A 9 -3.56 14.84 4.81
CA VAL A 9 -2.13 15.01 4.53
C VAL A 9 -1.59 13.79 3.80
N GLY A 10 -1.13 13.99 2.56
CA GLY A 10 -0.58 12.97 1.66
C GLY A 10 -1.59 12.54 0.58
N ASN A 11 -1.18 12.61 -0.70
CA ASN A 11 -1.98 12.23 -1.87
C ASN A 11 -1.48 10.91 -2.51
N GLY A 12 -1.12 9.94 -1.67
CA GLY A 12 -1.08 8.55 -2.09
C GLY A 12 -2.50 7.96 -2.15
N LEU A 13 -2.61 6.66 -2.39
CA LEU A 13 -3.91 5.97 -2.44
C LEU A 13 -4.76 6.25 -1.18
N THR A 14 -4.14 6.20 0.00
CA THR A 14 -4.82 6.40 1.29
C THR A 14 -5.48 7.78 1.39
N GLY A 15 -4.71 8.83 1.11
CA GLY A 15 -5.24 10.19 1.23
C GLY A 15 -6.19 10.57 0.10
N ALA A 16 -5.93 10.13 -1.14
CA ALA A 16 -6.82 10.37 -2.26
C ALA A 16 -8.21 9.74 -2.03
N ALA A 17 -8.24 8.45 -1.64
CA ALA A 17 -9.50 7.75 -1.35
C ALA A 17 -10.24 8.39 -0.17
N LEU A 18 -9.54 8.64 0.95
CA LEU A 18 -10.16 9.25 2.12
C LEU A 18 -10.75 10.63 1.81
N SER A 19 -10.01 11.48 1.10
CA SER A 19 -10.45 12.83 0.73
C SER A 19 -11.72 12.81 -0.12
N TYR A 20 -11.76 11.92 -1.11
CA TYR A 20 -12.93 11.75 -1.97
C TYR A 20 -14.15 11.26 -1.17
N GLU A 21 -13.97 10.24 -0.33
CA GLU A 21 -15.08 9.68 0.44
C GLU A 21 -15.61 10.68 1.49
N LEU A 22 -14.76 11.50 2.11
CA LEU A 22 -15.20 12.62 2.97
C LEU A 22 -16.00 13.66 2.18
N ALA A 23 -15.52 14.07 0.99
CA ALA A 23 -16.22 15.01 0.14
C ALA A 23 -17.58 14.47 -0.34
N ARG A 24 -17.70 13.16 -0.60
CA ARG A 24 -18.98 12.49 -0.92
C ARG A 24 -20.00 12.57 0.22
N GLN A 25 -19.56 12.75 1.45
CA GLN A 25 -20.47 13.00 2.59
C GLN A 25 -20.85 14.49 2.71
N GLY A 26 -20.44 15.34 1.79
CA GLY A 26 -20.74 16.78 1.80
C GLY A 26 -19.80 17.63 2.66
N LEU A 27 -18.68 17.05 3.10
CA LEU A 27 -17.67 17.75 3.89
C LEU A 27 -16.72 18.55 2.99
N SER A 28 -16.30 19.74 3.43
CA SER A 28 -15.28 20.54 2.75
C SER A 28 -13.88 19.96 3.03
N VAL A 29 -13.14 19.56 1.98
CA VAL A 29 -11.87 18.84 2.12
C VAL A 29 -10.75 19.58 1.40
N LEU A 30 -9.62 19.73 2.10
CA LEU A 30 -8.32 20.13 1.55
C LEU A 30 -7.37 18.92 1.61
N LEU A 31 -6.90 18.49 0.45
CA LEU A 31 -5.84 17.47 0.31
C LEU A 31 -4.50 18.14 0.05
N LEU A 32 -3.51 17.87 0.89
CA LEU A 32 -2.16 18.43 0.77
C LEU A 32 -1.17 17.34 0.35
N GLU A 33 -0.38 17.61 -0.69
CA GLU A 33 0.68 16.73 -1.17
C GLU A 33 1.99 17.48 -1.32
N ARG A 34 3.09 16.86 -0.92
CA ARG A 34 4.41 17.50 -0.96
C ARG A 34 4.98 17.66 -2.38
N SER A 35 4.57 16.83 -3.32
CA SER A 35 5.12 16.78 -4.68
C SER A 35 4.04 16.69 -5.73
N ALA A 36 4.20 17.44 -6.82
CA ALA A 36 3.31 17.34 -7.99
C ALA A 36 3.47 16.00 -8.74
N GLN A 37 4.60 15.35 -8.60
CA GLN A 37 4.89 14.03 -9.15
C GLN A 37 5.41 13.14 -8.00
N PRO A 38 4.52 12.53 -7.22
CA PRO A 38 4.93 11.76 -6.06
C PRO A 38 5.61 10.46 -6.46
N GLU A 39 6.85 10.30 -6.04
CA GLU A 39 7.59 9.03 -6.07
C GLU A 39 7.40 8.35 -4.72
N ASN A 40 6.34 7.57 -4.60
CA ASN A 40 5.90 6.97 -3.33
C ASN A 40 5.48 5.51 -3.51
N ALA A 41 5.18 4.84 -2.39
CA ALA A 41 4.75 3.44 -2.39
C ALA A 41 3.53 3.17 -3.30
N THR A 42 2.58 4.11 -3.39
CA THR A 42 1.44 3.98 -4.29
C THR A 42 1.89 3.96 -5.75
N ARG A 43 2.72 4.91 -6.15
CA ARG A 43 3.22 5.06 -7.53
C ARG A 43 3.98 3.81 -7.99
N PHE A 44 4.72 3.17 -7.09
CA PHE A 44 5.54 2.01 -7.38
C PHE A 44 4.93 0.66 -6.96
N SER A 45 3.71 0.65 -6.42
CA SER A 45 3.01 -0.59 -6.06
C SER A 45 2.69 -1.45 -7.27
N TYR A 46 2.65 -2.75 -7.08
CA TYR A 46 2.12 -3.70 -8.05
C TYR A 46 0.62 -3.51 -8.34
N GLY A 47 -0.11 -2.83 -7.46
CA GLY A 47 -1.55 -2.62 -7.62
C GLY A 47 -2.38 -3.87 -7.28
N GLY A 48 -1.81 -4.83 -6.57
CA GLY A 48 -2.48 -6.07 -6.22
C GLY A 48 -3.67 -5.88 -5.27
N VAL A 49 -4.77 -6.57 -5.56
CA VAL A 49 -6.00 -6.62 -4.76
C VAL A 49 -6.24 -8.08 -4.35
N PRO A 50 -5.65 -8.55 -3.25
CA PRO A 50 -5.65 -9.95 -2.85
C PRO A 50 -6.98 -10.34 -2.17
N HIS A 51 -8.10 -10.21 -2.87
CA HIS A 51 -9.44 -10.44 -2.34
C HIS A 51 -9.67 -11.87 -1.83
N TRP A 52 -8.84 -12.80 -2.25
CA TRP A 52 -8.85 -14.20 -1.84
C TRP A 52 -8.21 -14.44 -0.45
N SER A 53 -7.36 -13.51 0.03
CA SER A 53 -6.44 -13.73 1.15
C SER A 53 -7.00 -13.36 2.54
N GLY A 54 -8.26 -12.93 2.63
CA GLY A 54 -8.88 -12.55 3.90
C GLY A 54 -8.91 -13.72 4.90
N THR A 55 -8.28 -13.53 6.07
CA THR A 55 -8.22 -14.53 7.15
C THR A 55 -9.19 -14.23 8.30
N SER A 56 -9.75 -13.03 8.35
CA SER A 56 -10.76 -12.63 9.34
C SER A 56 -11.99 -12.04 8.65
N ASP A 57 -13.14 -12.03 9.34
CA ASP A 57 -14.38 -11.47 8.81
C ASP A 57 -14.21 -10.00 8.40
N ILE A 58 -13.42 -9.22 9.15
CA ILE A 58 -13.11 -7.82 8.82
C ILE A 58 -12.35 -7.72 7.50
N LEU A 59 -11.32 -8.53 7.29
CA LEU A 59 -10.54 -8.51 6.05
C LEU A 59 -11.37 -8.99 4.86
N LYS A 60 -12.14 -10.07 5.01
CA LYS A 60 -13.05 -10.59 3.98
C LYS A 60 -14.07 -9.52 3.56
N GLN A 61 -14.68 -8.86 4.54
CA GLN A 61 -15.64 -7.78 4.28
C GLN A 61 -14.97 -6.61 3.53
N LEU A 62 -13.81 -6.14 3.98
CA LEU A 62 -13.08 -5.04 3.32
C LEU A 62 -12.69 -5.38 1.88
N TYR A 63 -12.20 -6.59 1.62
CA TYR A 63 -11.85 -7.02 0.26
C TYR A 63 -13.09 -7.10 -0.64
N HIS A 64 -14.20 -7.64 -0.14
CA HIS A 64 -15.45 -7.72 -0.89
C HIS A 64 -15.98 -6.32 -1.25
N GLU A 65 -16.07 -5.42 -0.27
CA GLU A 65 -16.54 -4.05 -0.46
C GLU A 65 -15.60 -3.23 -1.36
N THR A 66 -14.29 -3.47 -1.28
CA THR A 66 -13.31 -2.81 -2.16
C THR A 66 -13.55 -3.14 -3.65
N ARG A 67 -13.85 -4.40 -3.99
CA ARG A 67 -14.18 -4.77 -5.39
C ARG A 67 -15.40 -4.00 -5.89
N GLN A 68 -16.45 -3.91 -5.06
CA GLN A 68 -17.65 -3.12 -5.38
C GLN A 68 -17.30 -1.63 -5.51
N ARG A 69 -16.41 -1.14 -4.65
CA ARG A 69 -16.01 0.27 -4.64
C ARG A 69 -15.26 0.69 -5.90
N TYR A 70 -14.42 -0.19 -6.47
CA TYR A 70 -13.76 0.09 -7.76
C TYR A 70 -14.75 0.24 -8.91
N ALA A 71 -15.80 -0.60 -8.97
CA ALA A 71 -16.85 -0.47 -9.97
C ALA A 71 -17.61 0.85 -9.80
N ALA A 72 -18.06 1.14 -8.58
CA ALA A 72 -18.76 2.38 -8.26
C ALA A 72 -17.92 3.64 -8.52
N LEU A 73 -16.62 3.61 -8.21
CA LEU A 73 -15.71 4.74 -8.47
C LEU A 73 -15.64 5.07 -9.97
N SER A 74 -15.58 4.06 -10.82
CA SER A 74 -15.59 4.25 -12.28
C SER A 74 -16.89 4.90 -12.77
N GLU A 75 -18.02 4.46 -12.24
CA GLU A 75 -19.34 5.02 -12.59
C GLU A 75 -19.51 6.46 -12.08
N GLU A 76 -19.09 6.74 -10.86
CA GLU A 76 -19.23 8.05 -10.22
C GLU A 76 -18.33 9.13 -10.83
N THR A 77 -17.10 8.75 -11.22
CA THR A 77 -16.10 9.71 -11.71
C THR A 77 -15.97 9.74 -13.22
N GLY A 78 -16.50 8.72 -13.92
CA GLY A 78 -16.27 8.51 -15.36
C GLY A 78 -14.85 8.09 -15.69
N ILE A 79 -14.03 7.74 -14.68
CA ILE A 79 -12.62 7.39 -14.85
C ILE A 79 -12.40 5.96 -14.36
N SER A 80 -11.88 5.11 -15.25
CA SER A 80 -11.56 3.75 -14.89
C SER A 80 -10.36 3.70 -13.92
N PRO A 81 -10.47 3.02 -12.78
CA PRO A 81 -9.33 2.73 -11.89
C PRO A 81 -8.39 1.66 -12.46
N GLY A 82 -8.64 1.17 -13.67
CA GLY A 82 -7.88 0.09 -14.29
C GLY A 82 -8.00 -1.26 -13.56
N TYR A 83 -9.14 -1.50 -12.87
CA TYR A 83 -9.36 -2.77 -12.17
C TYR A 83 -9.58 -3.90 -13.15
N ARG A 84 -8.87 -5.02 -12.94
CA ARG A 84 -8.98 -6.27 -13.71
C ARG A 84 -8.68 -7.47 -12.81
N GLU A 85 -9.06 -8.66 -13.25
CA GLU A 85 -8.63 -9.91 -12.60
C GLU A 85 -7.51 -10.56 -13.43
N LEU A 86 -6.49 -11.06 -12.72
CA LEU A 86 -5.36 -11.80 -13.25
C LEU A 86 -5.27 -13.15 -12.56
N ASP A 87 -4.57 -14.10 -13.17
CA ASP A 87 -4.06 -15.25 -12.44
C ASP A 87 -2.86 -14.80 -11.59
N LEU A 88 -2.84 -15.18 -10.33
CA LEU A 88 -1.67 -15.09 -9.47
C LEU A 88 -0.97 -16.43 -9.50
N LEU A 89 0.34 -16.41 -9.77
CA LEU A 89 1.23 -17.53 -9.60
C LEU A 89 2.19 -17.25 -8.44
N LEU A 90 1.99 -17.95 -7.34
CA LEU A 90 2.89 -17.98 -6.21
C LEU A 90 3.91 -19.08 -6.47
N THR A 91 5.11 -18.72 -6.89
CA THR A 91 6.18 -19.67 -7.26
C THR A 91 6.75 -20.38 -6.05
N VAL A 92 7.02 -21.68 -6.21
CA VAL A 92 7.57 -22.54 -5.16
C VAL A 92 8.99 -22.93 -5.54
N GLU A 93 9.95 -22.66 -4.65
CA GLU A 93 11.37 -22.98 -4.85
C GLU A 93 11.57 -24.49 -5.14
N PRO A 94 12.63 -24.86 -5.91
CA PRO A 94 12.85 -26.24 -6.35
C PRO A 94 13.00 -27.28 -5.24
N ASP A 95 13.40 -26.87 -4.04
CA ASP A 95 13.60 -27.71 -2.86
C ASP A 95 12.39 -27.74 -1.90
N GLN A 96 11.29 -27.09 -2.28
CA GLN A 96 10.07 -26.98 -1.46
C GLN A 96 8.91 -27.75 -2.09
N GLU A 97 7.94 -28.14 -1.28
CA GLU A 97 6.73 -28.86 -1.69
C GLU A 97 5.54 -27.91 -1.84
N PRO A 98 4.92 -27.79 -3.05
CA PRO A 98 3.78 -26.89 -3.27
C PRO A 98 2.59 -27.15 -2.32
N ALA A 99 2.29 -28.41 -2.02
CA ALA A 99 1.18 -28.77 -1.13
C ALA A 99 1.44 -28.33 0.32
N ALA A 100 2.69 -28.38 0.78
CA ALA A 100 3.06 -27.93 2.12
C ALA A 100 2.94 -26.41 2.25
N LEU A 101 3.31 -25.66 1.21
CA LEU A 101 3.13 -24.21 1.19
C LEU A 101 1.64 -23.82 1.06
N ALA A 102 0.86 -24.53 0.24
CA ALA A 102 -0.58 -24.29 0.13
C ALA A 102 -1.30 -24.42 1.48
N ALA A 103 -0.88 -25.35 2.33
CA ALA A 103 -1.45 -25.53 3.66
C ALA A 103 -1.28 -24.29 4.57
N ARG A 104 -0.25 -23.46 4.36
CA ARG A 104 -0.03 -22.19 5.10
C ARG A 104 -1.06 -21.11 4.78
N TYR A 105 -1.79 -21.26 3.68
CA TYR A 105 -2.87 -20.37 3.24
C TYR A 105 -4.26 -20.91 3.60
N GLY A 106 -4.36 -21.95 4.43
CA GLY A 106 -5.61 -22.65 4.72
C GLY A 106 -6.71 -21.77 5.32
N ASP A 107 -6.34 -20.68 6.03
CA ASP A 107 -7.29 -19.74 6.64
C ASP A 107 -7.78 -18.66 5.67
N ALA A 108 -7.22 -18.58 4.46
CA ALA A 108 -7.64 -17.61 3.47
C ALA A 108 -9.08 -17.88 2.99
N GLU A 109 -9.81 -16.84 2.61
CA GLU A 109 -11.19 -16.97 2.10
C GLU A 109 -11.29 -17.92 0.89
N THR A 110 -10.30 -17.85 0.01
CA THR A 110 -10.14 -18.77 -1.13
C THR A 110 -8.68 -19.22 -1.17
N PRO A 111 -8.31 -20.33 -0.51
CA PRO A 111 -6.94 -20.80 -0.51
C PRO A 111 -6.41 -21.07 -1.92
N PRO A 112 -5.18 -20.64 -2.25
CA PRO A 112 -4.59 -20.90 -3.55
C PRO A 112 -4.33 -22.41 -3.74
N THR A 113 -4.53 -22.88 -4.97
CA THR A 113 -4.45 -24.30 -5.34
C THR A 113 -3.03 -24.64 -5.82
N PRO A 114 -2.39 -25.70 -5.29
CA PRO A 114 -1.09 -26.14 -5.80
C PRO A 114 -1.22 -26.75 -7.20
N ILE A 115 -0.27 -26.36 -8.07
CA ILE A 115 -0.17 -26.85 -9.45
C ILE A 115 1.28 -27.24 -9.78
N SER A 116 1.47 -28.12 -10.76
CA SER A 116 2.79 -28.48 -11.24
C SER A 116 3.46 -27.33 -12.00
N SER A 117 4.78 -27.38 -12.16
CA SER A 117 5.52 -26.42 -12.98
C SER A 117 5.03 -26.40 -14.44
N THR A 118 4.64 -27.55 -15.00
CA THR A 118 4.05 -27.64 -16.35
C THR A 118 2.73 -26.86 -16.44
N ALA A 119 1.82 -27.07 -15.46
CA ALA A 119 0.55 -26.34 -15.43
C ALA A 119 0.74 -24.82 -15.19
N ALA A 120 1.77 -24.42 -14.43
CA ALA A 120 2.11 -23.02 -14.25
C ALA A 120 2.55 -22.35 -15.57
N VAL A 121 3.30 -23.06 -16.42
CA VAL A 121 3.70 -22.56 -17.75
C VAL A 121 2.52 -22.47 -18.73
N GLU A 122 1.50 -23.29 -18.60
CA GLU A 122 0.26 -23.13 -19.38
C GLU A 122 -0.45 -21.81 -19.07
N ILE A 123 -0.42 -21.38 -17.80
CA ILE A 123 -0.96 -20.08 -17.37
C ILE A 123 -0.03 -18.95 -17.81
N GLU A 124 1.28 -19.08 -17.53
CA GLU A 124 2.31 -18.08 -17.84
C GLU A 124 3.43 -18.67 -18.70
N PRO A 125 3.34 -18.54 -20.02
CA PRO A 125 4.31 -19.14 -20.94
C PRO A 125 5.74 -18.58 -20.85
N LEU A 126 5.92 -17.42 -20.21
CA LEU A 126 7.26 -16.83 -19.99
C LEU A 126 8.01 -17.47 -18.80
N LEU A 127 7.29 -18.23 -17.96
CA LEU A 127 7.85 -18.86 -16.76
C LEU A 127 8.78 -20.04 -17.14
N CYS A 128 9.92 -20.11 -16.50
CA CYS A 128 10.85 -21.23 -16.67
C CYS A 128 10.42 -22.42 -15.78
N PRO A 129 9.98 -23.57 -16.35
CA PRO A 129 9.47 -24.68 -15.55
C PRO A 129 10.52 -25.38 -14.69
N THR A 130 11.79 -25.25 -15.04
CA THR A 130 12.91 -25.87 -14.27
C THR A 130 13.38 -25.00 -13.10
N ALA A 131 12.92 -23.77 -13.01
CA ALA A 131 13.26 -22.84 -11.92
C ALA A 131 12.36 -22.99 -10.71
N ILE A 132 11.30 -23.80 -10.78
CA ILE A 132 10.30 -23.97 -9.73
C ILE A 132 9.94 -25.44 -9.55
N ALA A 133 9.61 -25.85 -8.31
CA ALA A 133 8.99 -27.16 -8.04
C ALA A 133 7.53 -27.19 -8.52
N GLY A 134 6.86 -26.06 -8.53
CA GLY A 134 5.50 -25.82 -8.92
C GLY A 134 5.07 -24.41 -8.56
N ALA A 135 3.77 -24.18 -8.51
CA ALA A 135 3.20 -22.91 -8.07
C ALA A 135 1.90 -23.13 -7.29
N LEU A 136 1.47 -22.09 -6.57
CA LEU A 136 0.08 -22.02 -6.12
C LEU A 136 -0.64 -20.98 -6.96
N THR A 137 -1.87 -21.27 -7.39
CA THR A 137 -2.63 -20.33 -8.23
C THR A 137 -3.97 -19.98 -7.62
N VAL A 138 -4.37 -18.73 -7.83
CA VAL A 138 -5.68 -18.19 -7.43
C VAL A 138 -6.00 -16.96 -8.27
N LYS A 139 -7.26 -16.63 -8.45
CA LYS A 139 -7.66 -15.37 -9.08
C LYS A 139 -7.34 -14.18 -8.17
N HIS A 140 -6.75 -13.15 -8.74
CA HIS A 140 -6.23 -11.98 -8.03
C HIS A 140 -6.67 -10.70 -8.73
N GLY A 141 -7.20 -9.76 -7.96
CA GLY A 141 -7.52 -8.45 -8.48
C GLY A 141 -6.26 -7.61 -8.70
N HIS A 142 -6.30 -6.74 -9.67
CA HIS A 142 -5.27 -5.76 -9.95
C HIS A 142 -5.91 -4.43 -10.33
N ALA A 143 -5.44 -3.33 -9.78
CA ALA A 143 -5.86 -1.98 -10.13
C ALA A 143 -4.64 -1.15 -10.53
N ASP A 144 -4.77 -0.28 -11.53
CA ASP A 144 -3.67 0.59 -11.93
C ASP A 144 -3.42 1.66 -10.85
N PRO A 145 -2.22 1.69 -10.23
CA PRO A 145 -1.96 2.60 -9.11
C PRO A 145 -2.13 4.08 -9.45
N THR A 146 -1.78 4.49 -10.66
CA THR A 146 -1.89 5.87 -11.10
C THR A 146 -3.33 6.21 -11.45
N ALA A 147 -4.02 5.32 -12.15
CA ALA A 147 -5.42 5.52 -12.56
C ALA A 147 -6.35 5.60 -11.34
N VAL A 148 -6.15 4.77 -10.32
CA VAL A 148 -6.94 4.81 -9.07
C VAL A 148 -6.83 6.17 -8.37
N VAL A 149 -5.59 6.65 -8.15
CA VAL A 149 -5.37 7.97 -7.51
C VAL A 149 -5.96 9.10 -8.35
N ASN A 150 -5.80 9.03 -9.67
CA ASN A 150 -6.37 10.03 -10.57
C ASN A 150 -7.90 10.05 -10.52
N ALA A 151 -8.57 8.88 -10.49
CA ALA A 151 -10.01 8.80 -10.36
C ALA A 151 -10.51 9.44 -9.05
N TYR A 152 -9.87 9.13 -7.93
CA TYR A 152 -10.21 9.75 -6.64
C TYR A 152 -9.98 11.26 -6.64
N ASN A 153 -8.85 11.73 -7.18
CA ASN A 153 -8.51 13.15 -7.22
C ASN A 153 -9.48 13.97 -8.10
N GLN A 154 -9.83 13.46 -9.26
CA GLN A 154 -10.80 14.14 -10.13
C GLN A 154 -12.21 14.11 -9.50
N GLY A 155 -12.60 12.99 -8.89
CA GLY A 155 -13.83 12.91 -8.14
C GLY A 155 -13.88 13.91 -6.96
N LEU A 156 -12.80 14.03 -6.20
CA LEU A 156 -12.68 15.02 -5.12
C LEU A 156 -12.88 16.44 -5.66
N GLN A 157 -12.21 16.80 -6.74
CA GLN A 157 -12.30 18.14 -7.33
C GLN A 157 -13.70 18.41 -7.90
N ALA A 158 -14.34 17.43 -8.52
CA ALA A 158 -15.72 17.54 -9.02
C ALA A 158 -16.74 17.81 -7.90
N LEU A 159 -16.45 17.34 -6.68
CA LEU A 159 -17.24 17.59 -5.46
C LEU A 159 -16.85 18.91 -4.74
N GLY A 160 -15.95 19.72 -5.32
CA GLY A 160 -15.52 21.00 -4.75
C GLY A 160 -14.36 20.89 -3.74
N GLY A 161 -13.79 19.71 -3.55
CA GLY A 161 -12.58 19.53 -2.75
C GLY A 161 -11.35 20.16 -3.43
N GLN A 162 -10.37 20.52 -2.63
CA GLN A 162 -9.15 21.19 -3.11
C GLN A 162 -7.93 20.29 -2.93
N ILE A 163 -7.04 20.33 -3.93
CA ILE A 163 -5.72 19.67 -3.86
C ILE A 163 -4.67 20.74 -3.99
N ILE A 164 -3.79 20.85 -3.01
CA ILE A 164 -2.68 21.82 -3.00
C ILE A 164 -1.36 21.08 -2.87
N ILE A 165 -0.43 21.43 -3.76
CA ILE A 165 0.94 20.91 -3.69
C ILE A 165 1.72 21.79 -2.71
N ALA A 166 1.84 21.30 -1.48
CA ALA A 166 2.60 21.93 -0.41
C ALA A 166 3.01 20.88 0.62
N PRO A 167 4.30 20.80 0.98
CA PRO A 167 4.77 19.88 2.01
C PRO A 167 4.24 20.32 3.39
N VAL A 168 3.53 19.44 4.07
CA VAL A 168 3.14 19.66 5.46
C VAL A 168 4.38 19.45 6.33
N THR A 169 4.73 20.48 7.11
CA THR A 169 5.91 20.50 8.00
C THR A 169 5.57 20.29 9.47
N GLY A 170 4.29 20.36 9.83
CA GLY A 170 3.83 20.13 11.18
C GLY A 170 2.32 20.24 11.33
N LEU A 171 1.82 19.81 12.49
CA LEU A 171 0.43 19.93 12.89
C LEU A 171 0.29 21.13 13.83
N VAL A 172 -0.74 21.96 13.61
CA VAL A 172 -1.06 23.09 14.51
C VAL A 172 -1.85 22.55 15.69
N ARG A 173 -1.25 22.59 16.89
CA ARG A 173 -1.89 22.14 18.14
C ARG A 173 -2.22 23.32 19.05
N MET A 174 -3.43 23.36 19.56
CA MET A 174 -3.90 24.33 20.56
C MET A 174 -4.46 23.55 21.76
N GLY A 175 -3.71 23.49 22.85
CA GLY A 175 -4.02 22.61 23.98
C GLY A 175 -4.01 21.13 23.53
N ASP A 176 -5.09 20.44 23.76
CA ASP A 176 -5.27 19.03 23.38
C ASP A 176 -5.92 18.85 22.01
N ARG A 177 -6.03 19.93 21.20
CA ARG A 177 -6.69 19.89 19.91
C ARG A 177 -5.75 20.22 18.76
N ILE A 178 -5.78 19.42 17.67
CA ILE A 178 -5.21 19.76 16.38
C ILE A 178 -6.24 20.59 15.61
N THR A 179 -5.83 21.77 15.14
CA THR A 179 -6.69 22.76 14.48
C THR A 179 -6.27 23.07 13.05
N GLY A 180 -5.25 22.39 12.55
CA GLY A 180 -4.75 22.61 11.19
C GLY A 180 -3.34 22.05 10.98
N VAL A 181 -2.70 22.51 9.92
CA VAL A 181 -1.34 22.13 9.53
C VAL A 181 -0.52 23.34 9.11
N THR A 182 0.81 23.20 9.21
CA THR A 182 1.77 24.19 8.70
C THR A 182 2.45 23.67 7.44
N THR A 183 2.74 24.59 6.53
CA THR A 183 3.60 24.39 5.37
C THR A 183 4.70 25.49 5.38
N PRO A 184 5.72 25.42 4.53
CA PRO A 184 6.76 26.46 4.49
C PRO A 184 6.23 27.86 4.19
N THR A 185 5.08 27.98 3.54
CA THR A 185 4.55 29.27 3.07
C THR A 185 3.39 29.79 3.92
N GLN A 186 2.59 28.93 4.53
CA GLN A 186 1.43 29.32 5.33
C GLN A 186 0.88 28.17 6.19
N ALA A 187 -0.03 28.53 7.08
CA ALA A 187 -0.81 27.55 7.84
C ALA A 187 -2.22 27.41 7.19
N TYR A 188 -2.79 26.23 7.32
CA TYR A 188 -4.18 25.93 6.93
C TYR A 188 -4.95 25.48 8.17
N ALA A 189 -6.16 26.03 8.36
CA ALA A 189 -7.04 25.68 9.47
C ALA A 189 -8.11 24.67 9.05
N ALA A 190 -8.42 23.73 9.94
CA ALA A 190 -9.50 22.77 9.75
C ALA A 190 -10.15 22.37 11.06
N GLY A 191 -11.36 21.86 10.96
CA GLY A 191 -12.06 21.20 12.09
C GLY A 191 -11.34 19.92 12.49
N GLN A 192 -10.84 19.15 11.52
CA GLN A 192 -10.20 17.85 11.68
C GLN A 192 -9.01 17.71 10.72
N VAL A 193 -7.98 16.97 11.12
CA VAL A 193 -6.79 16.66 10.30
C VAL A 193 -6.56 15.17 10.29
N ALA A 194 -6.58 14.54 9.11
CA ALA A 194 -6.22 13.14 8.92
C ALA A 194 -4.82 13.02 8.30
N VAL A 195 -3.91 12.32 8.97
CA VAL A 195 -2.58 12.04 8.45
C VAL A 195 -2.57 10.71 7.72
N ALA A 196 -2.45 10.78 6.38
CA ALA A 196 -2.41 9.67 5.43
C ALA A 196 -1.08 9.66 4.65
N ALA A 197 0.01 10.03 5.32
CA ALA A 197 1.31 10.34 4.73
C ALA A 197 2.24 9.11 4.57
N GLY A 198 1.68 7.89 4.57
CA GLY A 198 2.44 6.65 4.44
C GLY A 198 3.54 6.57 5.51
N ALA A 199 4.77 6.31 5.12
CA ALA A 199 5.92 6.19 6.01
C ALA A 199 6.19 7.45 6.86
N LEU A 200 5.77 8.63 6.39
CA LEU A 200 5.94 9.89 7.12
C LEU A 200 4.89 10.11 8.23
N THR A 201 3.87 9.26 8.29
CA THR A 201 2.76 9.39 9.26
C THR A 201 3.27 9.41 10.70
N ARG A 202 4.18 8.47 11.03
CA ARG A 202 4.76 8.36 12.38
C ARG A 202 5.41 9.65 12.84
N ASP A 203 6.29 10.20 12.02
CA ASP A 203 7.08 11.38 12.39
C ASP A 203 6.23 12.65 12.49
N LEU A 204 5.28 12.83 11.56
CA LEU A 204 4.36 13.96 11.60
C LEU A 204 3.51 14.00 12.88
N ILE A 205 3.00 12.85 13.31
CA ILE A 205 2.16 12.77 14.51
C ILE A 205 3.03 12.81 15.77
N LYS A 206 4.19 12.15 15.77
CA LYS A 206 5.17 12.22 16.86
C LYS A 206 5.62 13.65 17.13
N ALA A 207 5.81 14.45 16.08
CA ALA A 207 6.14 15.88 16.22
C ALA A 207 5.04 16.69 16.91
N ALA A 208 3.78 16.22 16.88
CA ALA A 208 2.67 16.77 17.65
C ALA A 208 2.55 16.20 19.07
N GLY A 209 3.51 15.38 19.50
CA GLY A 209 3.61 14.84 20.86
C GLY A 209 2.92 13.49 21.07
N VAL A 210 2.48 12.80 20.01
CA VAL A 210 1.78 11.52 20.13
C VAL A 210 2.53 10.42 19.35
N PRO A 211 3.00 9.35 20.00
CA PRO A 211 3.57 8.20 19.31
C PRO A 211 2.44 7.39 18.63
N VAL A 212 2.67 6.96 17.39
CA VAL A 212 1.75 6.07 16.68
C VAL A 212 2.49 4.84 16.16
N PRO A 213 1.91 3.63 16.24
CA PRO A 213 2.55 2.39 15.82
C PRO A 213 2.39 2.17 14.30
N VAL A 214 2.90 3.13 13.54
CA VAL A 214 3.07 3.03 12.09
C VAL A 214 4.55 2.98 11.79
N TYR A 215 4.97 2.01 11.03
CA TYR A 215 6.36 1.70 10.69
C TYR A 215 6.52 1.69 9.18
N PHE A 216 7.73 1.45 8.67
CA PHE A 216 7.94 1.39 7.22
C PHE A 216 9.10 0.45 6.85
N SER A 217 9.00 -0.10 5.65
CA SER A 217 10.08 -0.78 4.95
C SER A 217 10.51 0.03 3.73
N HIS A 218 11.79 -0.03 3.36
CA HIS A 218 12.28 0.45 2.08
C HIS A 218 12.12 -0.66 1.06
N ALA A 219 11.37 -0.39 0.00
CA ALA A 219 11.15 -1.31 -1.11
C ALA A 219 11.92 -0.84 -2.34
N GLU A 220 12.62 -1.77 -3.00
CA GLU A 220 13.35 -1.53 -4.24
C GLU A 220 12.72 -2.37 -5.36
N LEU A 221 12.63 -1.81 -6.54
CA LEU A 221 12.09 -2.48 -7.72
C LEU A 221 12.71 -1.91 -9.01
N ILE A 222 12.52 -2.63 -10.12
CA ILE A 222 12.80 -2.11 -11.47
C ILE A 222 11.46 -1.79 -12.14
N GLU A 223 11.33 -0.59 -12.71
CA GLU A 223 10.24 -0.24 -13.61
C GLU A 223 10.78 -0.15 -15.05
N THR A 224 10.15 -0.88 -15.97
CA THR A 224 10.52 -0.86 -17.39
C THR A 224 9.72 0.21 -18.15
N PRO A 225 10.16 0.65 -19.35
CA PRO A 225 9.25 1.25 -20.32
C PRO A 225 8.18 0.23 -20.77
N PRO A 226 7.13 0.62 -21.50
CA PRO A 226 6.25 -0.33 -22.18
C PRO A 226 7.06 -1.30 -23.07
N LEU A 227 6.79 -2.60 -22.94
CA LEU A 227 7.51 -3.66 -23.66
C LEU A 227 6.58 -4.36 -24.65
N ASP A 228 7.18 -4.83 -25.75
CA ASP A 228 6.49 -5.69 -26.74
C ASP A 228 6.59 -7.16 -26.33
N LEU A 229 6.13 -7.45 -25.13
CA LEU A 229 5.92 -8.79 -24.59
C LEU A 229 4.68 -8.77 -23.71
N THR A 230 4.07 -9.92 -23.49
CA THR A 230 2.87 -10.05 -22.65
C THR A 230 3.14 -10.99 -21.48
N LEU A 231 3.17 -10.44 -20.27
CA LEU A 231 3.08 -11.22 -19.04
C LEU A 231 1.60 -11.35 -18.66
N ARG A 232 1.11 -12.59 -18.60
CA ARG A 232 -0.34 -12.86 -18.43
C ARG A 232 -0.78 -12.86 -16.98
N SER A 233 0.14 -13.17 -16.06
CA SER A 233 -0.12 -13.37 -14.64
C SER A 233 0.65 -12.38 -13.76
N LEU A 234 0.23 -12.24 -12.52
CA LEU A 234 1.06 -11.68 -11.47
C LEU A 234 1.91 -12.82 -10.89
N ILE A 235 3.22 -12.63 -10.84
CA ILE A 235 4.16 -13.62 -10.28
C ILE A 235 4.72 -13.08 -8.98
N MET A 236 4.68 -13.90 -7.93
CA MET A 236 5.26 -13.63 -6.61
C MET A 236 5.78 -14.94 -5.99
N PRO A 237 6.72 -14.92 -5.04
CA PRO A 237 7.08 -16.12 -4.29
C PRO A 237 5.92 -16.56 -3.38
N ALA A 238 5.79 -17.89 -3.16
CA ALA A 238 4.81 -18.45 -2.23
C ALA A 238 5.21 -18.27 -0.75
N ASP A 239 6.39 -17.74 -0.49
CA ASP A 239 6.88 -17.54 0.88
C ASP A 239 6.19 -16.33 1.56
N LEU A 240 5.83 -16.51 2.85
CA LEU A 240 5.22 -15.49 3.69
C LEU A 240 6.26 -14.77 4.59
N THR A 241 7.54 -14.97 4.33
CA THR A 241 8.63 -14.48 5.19
C THR A 241 8.62 -12.96 5.35
N ARG A 242 8.28 -12.21 4.30
CA ARG A 242 8.20 -10.74 4.39
C ARG A 242 7.18 -10.27 5.42
N SER A 243 5.98 -10.85 5.43
CA SER A 243 4.94 -10.49 6.41
C SER A 243 5.37 -10.83 7.83
N ALA A 244 6.06 -11.96 8.03
CA ALA A 244 6.61 -12.35 9.31
C ALA A 244 7.68 -11.35 9.79
N ILE A 245 8.61 -10.97 8.91
CA ILE A 245 9.67 -9.99 9.20
C ILE A 245 9.09 -8.62 9.56
N GLU A 246 8.08 -8.13 8.84
CA GLU A 246 7.40 -6.87 9.16
C GLU A 246 6.77 -6.94 10.56
N SER A 247 6.06 -8.02 10.89
CA SER A 247 5.46 -8.22 12.21
C SER A 247 6.50 -8.28 13.33
N GLU A 248 7.55 -9.09 13.18
CA GLU A 248 8.65 -9.21 14.15
C GLU A 248 9.43 -7.92 14.37
N SER A 249 9.44 -7.02 13.38
CA SER A 249 10.14 -5.73 13.45
C SER A 249 9.42 -4.69 14.29
N THR A 250 8.24 -5.01 14.79
CA THR A 250 7.41 -4.13 15.63
C THR A 250 7.30 -4.61 17.08
N ASP A 251 8.02 -5.68 17.44
CA ASP A 251 8.05 -6.21 18.79
C ASP A 251 8.49 -5.17 19.82
N GLN A 252 8.11 -5.38 21.07
CA GLN A 252 8.43 -4.49 22.17
C GLN A 252 9.94 -4.24 22.33
N SER A 253 10.77 -5.24 21.99
CA SER A 253 12.23 -5.15 22.03
C SER A 253 12.82 -4.23 20.95
N THR A 254 12.19 -4.16 19.77
CA THR A 254 12.62 -3.36 18.63
C THR A 254 11.95 -1.99 18.55
N ASN A 255 10.80 -1.82 19.20
CA ASN A 255 10.00 -0.58 19.12
C ASN A 255 10.78 0.68 19.54
N ASN A 256 11.69 0.57 20.50
CA ASN A 256 12.53 1.69 20.93
C ASN A 256 13.52 2.13 19.83
N LEU A 257 13.97 1.22 18.96
CA LEU A 257 14.88 1.53 17.85
C LEU A 257 14.21 2.43 16.80
N TRP A 258 12.89 2.31 16.62
CA TRP A 258 12.12 3.17 15.71
C TRP A 258 12.09 4.64 16.13
N ASN A 259 12.56 4.96 17.32
CA ASN A 259 12.76 6.33 17.78
C ASN A 259 14.17 6.85 17.52
N GLN A 260 15.05 6.00 16.99
CA GLN A 260 16.47 6.28 16.72
C GLN A 260 16.72 5.95 15.23
N PRO A 261 17.03 6.93 14.37
CA PRO A 261 17.24 6.68 12.95
C PRO A 261 18.55 5.91 12.70
N GLY A 262 18.58 5.12 11.63
CA GLY A 262 19.78 4.47 11.11
C GLY A 262 20.02 3.04 11.60
N HIS A 263 19.07 2.41 12.29
CA HIS A 263 19.17 1.01 12.70
C HIS A 263 18.59 0.09 11.64
N GLU A 264 19.38 -0.86 11.14
CA GLU A 264 18.88 -2.00 10.39
C GLU A 264 18.22 -2.98 11.38
N ILE A 265 16.89 -3.16 11.24
CA ILE A 265 16.12 -4.05 12.12
C ILE A 265 16.19 -5.49 11.62
N ARG A 266 16.14 -5.68 10.29
CA ARG A 266 16.25 -6.98 9.63
C ARG A 266 17.07 -6.87 8.36
N PRO A 267 17.84 -7.92 7.99
CA PRO A 267 18.58 -7.96 6.74
C PRO A 267 17.66 -7.80 5.52
N PRO A 268 18.18 -7.26 4.40
CA PRO A 268 17.39 -7.11 3.18
C PRO A 268 16.94 -8.46 2.63
N MET A 269 15.65 -8.55 2.31
CA MET A 269 15.02 -9.74 1.72
C MET A 269 14.64 -9.46 0.27
N LEU A 270 14.85 -10.46 -0.60
CA LEU A 270 14.44 -10.44 -2.00
C LEU A 270 13.21 -11.32 -2.19
N ASP A 271 12.14 -10.73 -2.70
CA ASP A 271 10.93 -11.40 -3.17
C ASP A 271 10.87 -11.27 -4.71
N PRO A 272 11.41 -12.24 -5.49
CA PRO A 272 11.42 -12.12 -6.94
C PRO A 272 10.01 -12.28 -7.51
N GLY A 273 9.47 -11.21 -8.04
CA GLY A 273 8.14 -11.17 -8.60
C GLY A 273 8.03 -10.18 -9.75
N CYS A 274 6.94 -10.25 -10.50
CA CYS A 274 6.71 -9.36 -11.63
C CYS A 274 5.23 -9.21 -11.93
N VAL A 275 4.83 -8.00 -12.34
CA VAL A 275 3.51 -7.69 -12.87
C VAL A 275 3.63 -6.80 -14.09
N GLN A 276 2.79 -7.01 -15.09
CA GLN A 276 2.64 -6.08 -16.20
C GLN A 276 1.45 -5.16 -15.97
N LEU A 277 1.69 -3.86 -16.05
CA LEU A 277 0.64 -2.84 -16.01
C LEU A 277 -0.12 -2.78 -17.34
N SER A 278 -1.30 -2.15 -17.35
CA SER A 278 -2.14 -2.06 -18.54
C SER A 278 -1.52 -1.27 -19.70
N ASP A 279 -0.53 -0.44 -19.42
CA ASP A 279 0.23 0.33 -20.42
C ASP A 279 1.47 -0.41 -20.96
N GLY A 280 1.66 -1.70 -20.59
CA GLY A 280 2.75 -2.53 -21.05
C GLY A 280 4.04 -2.44 -20.23
N ARG A 281 4.15 -1.52 -19.26
CA ARG A 281 5.28 -1.47 -18.34
C ARG A 281 5.29 -2.68 -17.41
N LEU A 282 6.47 -3.17 -17.06
CA LEU A 282 6.64 -4.15 -15.99
C LEU A 282 7.13 -3.49 -14.71
N ARG A 283 6.72 -4.06 -13.58
CA ARG A 283 7.36 -3.88 -12.28
C ARG A 283 7.94 -5.19 -11.83
N ILE A 284 9.25 -5.18 -11.65
CA ILE A 284 10.05 -6.34 -11.24
C ILE A 284 10.59 -6.03 -9.86
N GLY A 285 10.30 -6.83 -8.90
CA GLY A 285 10.74 -6.62 -7.53
C GLY A 285 10.38 -7.81 -6.65
N GLN A 286 10.55 -7.66 -5.36
CA GLN A 286 11.10 -6.47 -4.71
C GLN A 286 12.23 -6.86 -3.75
N ILE A 287 13.08 -5.92 -3.40
CA ILE A 287 13.92 -6.03 -2.20
C ILE A 287 13.26 -5.22 -1.11
N SER A 288 13.04 -5.83 0.05
CA SER A 288 12.51 -5.17 1.25
C SER A 288 13.60 -5.03 2.30
N ARG A 289 13.76 -3.81 2.86
CA ARG A 289 14.68 -3.52 3.96
C ARG A 289 13.92 -2.86 5.09
N ILE A 290 14.13 -3.31 6.31
CA ILE A 290 13.57 -2.66 7.49
C ILE A 290 14.68 -1.91 8.21
N ASN A 291 14.67 -0.60 8.01
CA ASN A 291 15.61 0.34 8.60
C ASN A 291 14.86 1.55 9.16
N THR A 292 15.29 2.05 10.31
CA THR A 292 14.59 3.14 11.02
C THR A 292 14.90 4.53 10.47
N ALA A 293 15.87 4.67 9.53
CA ALA A 293 16.11 5.92 8.83
C ALA A 293 15.05 6.15 7.74
N LEU A 294 14.41 7.31 7.72
CA LEU A 294 13.52 7.71 6.64
C LEU A 294 14.27 7.87 5.31
N GLU A 295 15.43 8.48 5.36
CA GLU A 295 16.32 8.58 4.20
C GLU A 295 17.45 7.57 4.37
N LEU A 296 17.52 6.62 3.45
CA LEU A 296 18.54 5.57 3.41
C LEU A 296 19.28 5.67 2.09
N GLU A 297 20.60 5.78 2.16
CA GLU A 297 21.43 5.71 0.96
C GLU A 297 21.48 4.26 0.49
N LEU A 298 20.88 3.99 -0.66
CA LEU A 298 20.83 2.68 -1.30
C LEU A 298 21.73 2.68 -2.54
N ASP A 299 22.48 1.60 -2.71
CA ASP A 299 23.24 1.37 -3.94
C ASP A 299 22.28 0.86 -5.04
N ALA A 300 21.90 1.78 -5.92
CA ALA A 300 20.98 1.50 -7.02
C ALA A 300 21.50 0.42 -7.97
N GLN A 301 22.81 0.39 -8.24
CA GLN A 301 23.42 -0.60 -9.15
C GLN A 301 23.38 -2.00 -8.51
N GLN A 302 23.75 -2.10 -7.24
CA GLN A 302 23.70 -3.37 -6.50
C GLN A 302 22.24 -3.85 -6.35
N GLY A 303 21.31 -2.93 -6.04
CA GLY A 303 19.88 -3.24 -5.93
C GLY A 303 19.31 -3.76 -7.25
N GLU A 304 19.58 -3.08 -8.37
CA GLU A 304 19.14 -3.51 -9.69
C GLU A 304 19.71 -4.87 -10.06
N GLN A 305 21.02 -5.09 -9.86
CA GLN A 305 21.65 -6.38 -10.16
C GLN A 305 21.01 -7.52 -9.37
N ARG A 306 20.80 -7.33 -8.06
CA ARG A 306 20.17 -8.33 -7.20
C ARG A 306 18.74 -8.67 -7.65
N LEU A 307 17.96 -7.67 -8.08
CA LEU A 307 16.60 -7.87 -8.62
C LEU A 307 16.64 -8.67 -9.92
N ARG A 308 17.57 -8.36 -10.82
CA ARG A 308 17.76 -9.10 -12.08
C ARG A 308 18.20 -10.54 -11.83
N ASP A 309 19.15 -10.76 -10.94
CA ASP A 309 19.64 -12.09 -10.57
C ASP A 309 18.50 -12.95 -9.99
N GLY A 310 17.55 -12.36 -9.27
CA GLY A 310 16.41 -13.07 -8.71
C GLY A 310 15.32 -13.40 -9.73
N ILE A 311 15.02 -12.48 -10.66
CA ILE A 311 13.90 -12.67 -11.60
C ILE A 311 14.29 -13.46 -12.85
N THR A 312 15.54 -13.34 -13.31
CA THR A 312 15.99 -13.97 -14.57
C THR A 312 15.85 -15.50 -14.59
N PRO A 313 16.15 -16.23 -13.50
CA PRO A 313 15.92 -17.67 -13.48
C PRO A 313 14.44 -18.04 -13.66
N LEU A 314 13.52 -17.24 -13.11
CA LEU A 314 12.08 -17.46 -13.20
C LEU A 314 11.52 -17.05 -14.56
N LEU A 315 11.95 -15.90 -15.08
CA LEU A 315 11.49 -15.28 -16.32
C LEU A 315 12.68 -14.92 -17.23
N PRO A 316 13.28 -15.89 -17.92
CA PRO A 316 14.47 -15.65 -18.75
C PRO A 316 14.29 -14.59 -19.84
N ALA A 317 13.05 -14.41 -20.32
CA ALA A 317 12.70 -13.37 -21.30
C ALA A 317 12.93 -11.94 -20.77
N LEU A 318 13.17 -11.76 -19.47
CA LEU A 318 13.40 -10.44 -18.86
C LEU A 318 14.87 -10.09 -18.66
N ILE A 319 15.82 -10.95 -19.08
CA ILE A 319 17.26 -10.77 -18.82
C ILE A 319 17.81 -9.43 -19.36
N ASP A 320 17.42 -9.06 -20.58
CA ASP A 320 17.93 -7.87 -21.27
C ASP A 320 16.90 -6.73 -21.37
N VAL A 321 15.76 -6.83 -20.67
CA VAL A 321 14.75 -5.78 -20.75
C VAL A 321 15.28 -4.47 -20.12
N PRO A 322 15.08 -3.32 -20.79
CA PRO A 322 15.45 -2.04 -20.21
C PRO A 322 14.62 -1.76 -18.98
N GLY A 323 15.21 -1.09 -18.01
CA GLY A 323 14.49 -0.73 -16.79
C GLY A 323 15.23 0.30 -15.97
N LYS A 324 14.55 0.89 -15.02
CA LYS A 324 15.09 1.87 -14.07
C LYS A 324 14.86 1.36 -12.66
N TRP A 325 15.92 1.26 -11.89
CA TRP A 325 15.81 1.01 -10.47
C TRP A 325 15.06 2.15 -9.78
N GLN A 326 14.18 1.80 -8.89
CA GLN A 326 13.35 2.71 -8.11
C GLN A 326 13.32 2.25 -6.65
N SER A 327 13.11 3.19 -5.73
CA SER A 327 12.88 2.87 -4.33
C SER A 327 11.75 3.70 -3.74
N CYS A 328 11.05 3.12 -2.76
CA CYS A 328 10.01 3.81 -2.03
C CYS A 328 9.92 3.27 -0.60
N ARG A 329 9.15 3.95 0.25
CA ARG A 329 8.90 3.55 1.64
C ARG A 329 7.47 3.10 1.78
N VAL A 330 7.28 1.85 2.21
CA VAL A 330 5.98 1.21 2.38
C VAL A 330 5.62 1.20 3.86
N ALA A 331 4.52 1.85 4.23
CA ALA A 331 4.05 1.87 5.61
C ALA A 331 3.35 0.57 5.99
N PHE A 332 3.59 0.09 7.21
CA PHE A 332 2.87 -1.01 7.83
C PHE A 332 2.58 -0.70 9.32
N SER A 333 1.70 -1.46 9.92
CA SER A 333 1.30 -1.34 11.33
C SER A 333 1.84 -2.50 12.15
N GLN A 334 1.67 -2.43 13.45
CA GLN A 334 2.20 -3.42 14.39
C GLN A 334 1.59 -4.81 14.21
N ASP A 335 0.29 -4.90 13.94
CA ASP A 335 -0.48 -6.15 13.91
C ASP A 335 -0.94 -6.56 12.50
N GLY A 336 -0.41 -5.90 11.47
CA GLY A 336 -0.77 -6.14 10.07
C GLY A 336 -2.12 -5.55 9.64
N LEU A 337 -2.97 -5.08 10.57
CA LEU A 337 -4.18 -4.32 10.26
C LEU A 337 -3.86 -2.83 10.14
N PRO A 338 -4.46 -2.10 9.19
CA PRO A 338 -4.23 -0.66 9.07
C PRO A 338 -4.69 0.09 10.32
N LEU A 339 -4.07 1.23 10.58
CA LEU A 339 -4.46 2.11 11.67
C LEU A 339 -5.32 3.24 11.11
N ALA A 340 -6.59 3.28 11.55
CA ALA A 340 -7.57 4.25 11.04
C ALA A 340 -8.50 4.72 12.17
N GLY A 341 -8.52 6.04 12.42
CA GLY A 341 -9.37 6.63 13.46
C GLY A 341 -8.72 7.80 14.18
N PRO A 342 -9.36 8.29 15.26
CA PRO A 342 -8.85 9.39 16.06
C PRO A 342 -7.53 9.01 16.75
N VAL A 343 -6.64 9.98 16.85
CA VAL A 343 -5.39 9.86 17.63
C VAL A 343 -5.74 9.95 19.13
N PRO A 344 -5.26 9.03 19.97
CA PRO A 344 -5.56 9.06 21.42
C PRO A 344 -5.13 10.38 22.05
N ASP A 345 -5.92 10.87 23.00
CA ASP A 345 -5.66 12.06 23.82
C ASP A 345 -5.46 13.37 23.02
N VAL A 346 -5.88 13.38 21.74
CA VAL A 346 -5.76 14.54 20.87
C VAL A 346 -7.02 14.72 20.04
N GLU A 347 -7.79 15.74 20.35
CA GLU A 347 -8.97 16.09 19.54
C GLU A 347 -8.55 16.60 18.15
N GLY A 348 -9.39 16.33 17.15
CA GLY A 348 -9.19 16.83 15.79
C GLY A 348 -8.07 16.21 15.01
N GLY A 349 -7.30 15.29 15.61
CA GLY A 349 -6.23 14.53 14.95
C GLY A 349 -6.67 13.11 14.61
N TYR A 350 -6.39 12.66 13.38
CA TYR A 350 -6.73 11.33 12.89
C TYR A 350 -5.57 10.70 12.13
N VAL A 351 -5.52 9.38 12.14
CA VAL A 351 -4.60 8.57 11.30
C VAL A 351 -5.42 7.77 10.29
N PHE A 352 -4.86 7.62 9.09
CA PHE A 352 -5.34 6.69 8.08
C PHE A 352 -4.14 6.14 7.31
N SER A 353 -3.45 5.13 7.88
CA SER A 353 -2.13 4.66 7.40
C SER A 353 -1.84 3.21 7.82
N GLY A 354 -0.68 2.68 7.42
CA GLY A 354 -0.22 1.34 7.81
C GLY A 354 -0.91 0.20 7.06
N PHE A 355 -1.40 0.44 5.86
CA PHE A 355 -2.06 -0.57 5.01
C PHE A 355 -1.03 -1.47 4.32
N THR A 356 -0.97 -2.74 4.67
CA THR A 356 -0.08 -3.74 4.04
C THR A 356 -0.58 -4.20 2.66
N SER A 357 -1.90 -4.20 2.44
CA SER A 357 -2.53 -4.50 1.14
C SER A 357 -3.40 -3.32 0.69
N PRO A 358 -2.78 -2.15 0.39
CA PRO A 358 -3.54 -0.89 0.29
C PRO A 358 -4.61 -0.91 -0.81
N PHE A 359 -4.34 -1.52 -1.97
CA PHE A 359 -5.31 -1.58 -3.07
C PHE A 359 -6.50 -2.50 -2.75
N GLY A 360 -6.33 -3.46 -1.84
CA GLY A 360 -7.41 -4.34 -1.38
C GLY A 360 -8.22 -3.78 -0.21
N LEU A 361 -7.68 -2.86 0.58
CA LEU A 361 -8.30 -2.44 1.84
C LEU A 361 -8.71 -0.97 1.87
N VAL A 362 -7.91 -0.08 1.30
CA VAL A 362 -8.12 1.38 1.38
C VAL A 362 -9.47 1.83 0.83
N PRO A 363 -9.95 1.36 -0.36
CA PRO A 363 -11.19 1.85 -0.92
C PRO A 363 -12.39 1.66 0.03
N ALA A 364 -12.56 0.47 0.60
CA ALA A 364 -13.63 0.18 1.55
C ALA A 364 -13.41 0.88 2.90
N ALA A 365 -12.19 0.85 3.44
CA ALA A 365 -11.87 1.49 4.71
C ALA A 365 -12.14 3.01 4.67
N ALA A 366 -11.86 3.68 3.54
CA ALA A 366 -12.14 5.10 3.36
C ALA A 366 -13.66 5.42 3.40
N VAL A 367 -14.49 4.55 2.83
CA VAL A 367 -15.97 4.67 2.93
C VAL A 367 -16.41 4.59 4.39
N HIS A 368 -15.93 3.58 5.13
CA HIS A 368 -16.26 3.42 6.54
C HIS A 368 -15.77 4.58 7.40
N PHE A 369 -14.57 5.08 7.14
CA PHE A 369 -14.03 6.26 7.82
C PHE A 369 -14.92 7.50 7.59
N ALA A 370 -15.28 7.76 6.33
CA ALA A 370 -16.13 8.90 5.98
C ALA A 370 -17.54 8.81 6.58
N GLN A 371 -18.08 7.61 6.72
CA GLN A 371 -19.35 7.38 7.43
C GLN A 371 -19.24 7.73 8.93
N VAL A 372 -18.14 7.34 9.57
CA VAL A 372 -17.89 7.69 10.98
C VAL A 372 -17.68 9.20 11.15
N ALA A 373 -17.04 9.86 10.19
CA ALA A 373 -16.82 11.31 10.21
C ALA A 373 -18.14 12.11 10.25
N ILE A 374 -19.24 11.54 9.75
CA ILE A 374 -20.59 12.15 9.83
C ILE A 374 -21.48 11.54 10.94
N GLY A 375 -20.87 10.86 11.91
CA GLY A 375 -21.54 10.34 13.10
C GLY A 375 -22.21 8.96 12.97
N LYS A 376 -21.98 8.22 11.86
CA LYS A 376 -22.46 6.84 11.75
C LYS A 376 -21.51 5.88 12.48
N SER A 377 -22.02 4.75 12.94
CA SER A 377 -21.20 3.70 13.55
C SER A 377 -20.63 2.76 12.48
N SER A 378 -19.42 2.25 12.70
CA SER A 378 -18.79 1.22 11.87
C SER A 378 -18.03 0.22 12.74
N THR A 379 -18.36 -1.06 12.63
CA THR A 379 -17.61 -2.15 13.28
C THR A 379 -16.21 -2.29 12.72
N ILE A 380 -16.04 -2.04 11.42
CA ILE A 380 -14.73 -2.02 10.75
C ILE A 380 -13.85 -0.93 11.36
N MET A 381 -14.34 0.30 11.49
CA MET A 381 -13.53 1.38 12.05
C MET A 381 -13.15 1.14 13.51
N LYS A 382 -14.00 0.48 14.30
CA LYS A 382 -13.65 0.04 15.66
C LYS A 382 -12.49 -0.98 15.64
N ALA A 383 -12.54 -1.94 14.73
CA ALA A 383 -11.47 -2.93 14.58
C ALA A 383 -10.16 -2.34 14.03
N LEU A 384 -10.19 -1.20 13.35
CA LEU A 384 -9.02 -0.50 12.83
C LEU A 384 -8.54 0.66 13.72
N SER A 385 -9.23 0.94 14.84
CA SER A 385 -8.90 2.02 15.76
C SER A 385 -7.67 1.70 16.64
N PHE A 386 -7.18 2.71 17.34
CA PHE A 386 -6.12 2.53 18.35
C PHE A 386 -6.53 1.64 19.52
N ASP A 387 -7.83 1.51 19.82
CA ASP A 387 -8.33 0.75 20.98
C ASP A 387 -8.00 -0.75 20.92
N ARG A 388 -7.57 -1.26 19.76
CA ARG A 388 -7.18 -2.66 19.59
C ARG A 388 -5.74 -2.95 19.98
N LEU A 389 -4.90 -1.94 20.14
CA LEU A 389 -3.45 -2.02 20.43
C LEU A 389 -3.16 -1.71 21.92
#